data_4859964c30e70446ca1e1a370d34daf6
#
_entry.id   4859964c30e70446ca1e1a370d34daf6
#
_cell.length_a   1.000
_cell.length_b   1.000
_cell.length_c   1.000
_cell.angle_alpha   90.00
_cell.angle_beta   90.00
_cell.angle_gamma   90.00
#
_symmetry.space_group_name_H-M   'P 1'
#
loop_
_entity.id
_entity.type
_entity.pdbx_description
1 polymer ?
#
loop_
_entity_poly.entity_id
_entity_poly.type
_entity_poly.pdbx_seq_one_letter_code
_entity_poly.pdbx_strand_id
1 'polypeptide(L)'
;MESNQRRVISLLVDNQSGVLARVSSLFCRRGFNIDSLTVSATNDPTVSRITVSVSGTEKELQQLILQTERLEVTRQVFVLNESMALERELLLLKVVANVTNRAELREIAGIYKAKIIDLSPDSMVFAVSYTHLRAHE
;
A
#
# COMPACT_ATOMS: atom_id res chain seq x y z
N MET A 1 3.26 -29.41 3.07
CA MET A 1 2.50 -28.35 3.73
C MET A 1 2.79 -27.02 3.04
N GLU A 2 1.75 -26.42 2.51
CA GLU A 2 1.91 -25.15 1.82
C GLU A 2 2.09 -24.03 2.84
N SER A 3 3.08 -23.18 2.59
CA SER A 3 3.29 -22.00 3.44
C SER A 3 2.54 -20.80 2.87
N ASN A 4 2.12 -19.91 3.75
CA ASN A 4 1.54 -18.65 3.33
C ASN A 4 2.60 -17.77 2.68
N GLN A 5 2.22 -17.13 1.60
CA GLN A 5 3.06 -16.21 0.87
C GLN A 5 2.35 -14.88 0.77
N ARG A 6 3.13 -13.83 0.64
CA ARG A 6 2.62 -12.49 0.41
C ARG A 6 2.82 -12.14 -1.07
N ARG A 7 1.77 -11.59 -1.66
CA ARG A 7 1.84 -11.11 -3.05
C ARG A 7 1.25 -9.73 -3.14
N VAL A 8 1.84 -8.93 -4.00
CA VAL A 8 1.31 -7.63 -4.35
C VAL A 8 0.70 -7.75 -5.74
N ILE A 9 -0.57 -7.41 -5.84
CA ILE A 9 -1.33 -7.50 -7.09
C ILE A 9 -1.76 -6.10 -7.48
N SER A 10 -1.49 -5.71 -8.71
CA SER A 10 -1.92 -4.44 -9.27
C SER A 10 -3.00 -4.69 -10.29
N LEU A 11 -4.15 -4.03 -10.13
CA LEU A 11 -5.30 -4.18 -11.00
C LEU A 11 -5.55 -2.87 -11.73
N LEU A 12 -5.78 -2.95 -13.02
CA LEU A 12 -6.37 -1.83 -13.76
C LEU A 12 -7.86 -2.13 -13.90
N VAL A 13 -8.69 -1.23 -13.40
CA VAL A 13 -10.13 -1.41 -13.34
C VAL A 13 -10.83 -0.18 -13.92
N ASP A 14 -12.08 -0.38 -14.33
CA ASP A 14 -12.89 0.74 -14.78
C ASP A 14 -13.10 1.72 -13.64
N ASN A 15 -12.94 3.02 -13.92
CA ASN A 15 -13.16 4.07 -12.94
C ASN A 15 -14.65 4.41 -12.87
N GLN A 16 -15.41 3.52 -12.21
CA GLN A 16 -16.84 3.64 -12.07
C GLN A 16 -17.23 3.54 -10.60
N SER A 17 -18.40 4.09 -10.30
CA SER A 17 -18.98 3.99 -8.97
C SER A 17 -19.18 2.52 -8.57
N GLY A 18 -18.76 2.17 -7.35
CA GLY A 18 -18.94 0.83 -6.81
C GLY A 18 -17.90 -0.20 -7.21
N VAL A 19 -16.92 0.14 -8.05
CA VAL A 19 -15.88 -0.83 -8.47
C VAL A 19 -15.04 -1.29 -7.28
N LEU A 20 -14.63 -0.37 -6.43
CA LEU A 20 -13.85 -0.72 -5.24
C LEU A 20 -14.62 -1.67 -4.33
N ALA A 21 -15.90 -1.44 -4.15
CA ALA A 21 -16.76 -2.31 -3.35
C ALA A 21 -16.84 -3.71 -3.94
N ARG A 22 -16.92 -3.83 -5.25
CA ARG A 22 -16.97 -5.14 -5.94
C ARG A 22 -15.67 -5.90 -5.78
N VAL A 23 -14.54 -5.23 -5.95
CA VAL A 23 -13.22 -5.86 -5.79
C VAL A 23 -13.00 -6.27 -4.33
N SER A 24 -13.30 -5.38 -3.39
CA SER A 24 -13.17 -5.68 -1.96
C SER A 24 -14.06 -6.85 -1.55
N SER A 25 -15.28 -6.89 -2.06
CA SER A 25 -16.23 -7.97 -1.77
C SER A 25 -15.69 -9.32 -2.24
N LEU A 26 -15.03 -9.36 -3.39
CA LEU A 26 -14.43 -10.60 -3.89
C LEU A 26 -13.38 -11.12 -2.91
N PHE A 27 -12.50 -10.24 -2.46
CA PHE A 27 -11.42 -10.61 -1.54
C PHE A 27 -11.99 -11.06 -0.19
N CYS A 28 -12.99 -10.37 0.32
CA CYS A 28 -13.62 -10.72 1.60
C CYS A 28 -14.34 -12.06 1.53
N ARG A 29 -15.04 -12.35 0.44
CA ARG A 29 -15.78 -13.62 0.30
C ARG A 29 -14.87 -14.83 0.26
N ARG A 30 -13.64 -14.65 -0.20
CA ARG A 30 -12.66 -15.74 -0.28
C ARG A 30 -11.84 -15.89 1.00
N GLY A 31 -12.03 -14.99 1.96
CA GLY A 31 -11.31 -15.06 3.23
C GLY A 31 -9.83 -14.76 3.13
N PHE A 32 -9.41 -14.01 2.12
CA PHE A 32 -8.02 -13.63 1.99
C PHE A 32 -7.64 -12.60 3.03
N ASN A 33 -6.41 -12.70 3.51
CA ASN A 33 -5.87 -11.72 4.44
C ASN A 33 -5.29 -10.56 3.63
N ILE A 34 -6.00 -9.44 3.62
CA ILE A 34 -5.56 -8.23 2.94
C ILE A 34 -4.69 -7.42 3.89
N ASP A 35 -3.42 -7.26 3.55
CA ASP A 35 -2.49 -6.47 4.35
C ASP A 35 -2.62 -4.98 4.07
N SER A 36 -2.82 -4.63 2.80
CA SER A 36 -3.03 -3.24 2.40
C SER A 36 -3.78 -3.16 1.09
N LEU A 37 -4.46 -2.04 0.88
CA LEU A 37 -5.16 -1.76 -0.36
C LEU A 37 -5.08 -0.26 -0.63
N THR A 38 -4.62 0.11 -1.82
CA THR A 38 -4.58 1.51 -2.24
C THR A 38 -5.21 1.66 -3.61
N VAL A 39 -5.83 2.81 -3.82
CA VAL A 39 -6.44 3.15 -5.11
C VAL A 39 -5.79 4.43 -5.61
N SER A 40 -5.39 4.45 -6.86
CA SER A 40 -4.80 5.64 -7.46
C SER A 40 -5.34 5.87 -8.86
N ALA A 41 -5.35 7.14 -9.25
CA ALA A 41 -5.70 7.53 -10.61
C ALA A 41 -4.57 7.13 -11.56
N THR A 42 -4.93 6.91 -12.82
CA THR A 42 -3.96 6.71 -13.89
C THR A 42 -4.00 7.92 -14.83
N ASN A 43 -3.17 7.90 -15.85
CA ASN A 43 -3.22 8.95 -16.88
C ASN A 43 -4.49 8.88 -17.74
N ASP A 44 -5.24 7.78 -17.65
CA ASP A 44 -6.54 7.62 -18.33
C ASP A 44 -7.64 7.84 -17.27
N PRO A 45 -8.50 8.87 -17.42
CA PRO A 45 -9.52 9.14 -16.41
C PRO A 45 -10.62 8.07 -16.32
N THR A 46 -10.69 7.15 -17.27
CA THR A 46 -11.65 6.05 -17.24
C THR A 46 -11.10 4.81 -16.52
N VAL A 47 -9.85 4.85 -16.09
CA VAL A 47 -9.16 3.71 -15.48
C VAL A 47 -8.56 4.10 -14.15
N SER A 48 -8.76 3.27 -13.15
CA SER A 48 -8.09 3.38 -11.85
C SER A 48 -7.17 2.20 -11.61
N ARG A 49 -6.15 2.41 -10.80
CA ARG A 49 -5.26 1.34 -10.37
C ARG A 49 -5.53 1.00 -8.90
N ILE A 50 -5.77 -0.27 -8.64
CA ILE A 50 -5.90 -0.79 -7.29
C ILE A 50 -4.68 -1.66 -7.03
N THR A 51 -3.95 -1.35 -5.97
CA THR A 51 -2.81 -2.16 -5.54
C THR A 51 -3.15 -2.82 -4.23
N VAL A 52 -3.08 -4.14 -4.19
CA VAL A 52 -3.48 -4.94 -3.04
C VAL A 52 -2.31 -5.82 -2.62
N SER A 53 -2.01 -5.82 -1.33
CA SER A 53 -1.08 -6.77 -0.74
C SER A 53 -1.90 -7.83 0.00
N VAL A 54 -1.76 -9.08 -0.40
CA VAL A 54 -2.53 -10.20 0.15
C VAL A 54 -1.60 -11.32 0.55
N SER A 55 -2.05 -12.11 1.52
CA SER A 55 -1.32 -13.29 1.99
C SER A 55 -2.21 -14.51 1.85
N GLY A 56 -1.60 -15.62 1.49
CA GLY A 56 -2.28 -16.89 1.34
C GLY A 56 -1.35 -17.94 0.78
N THR A 57 -1.86 -19.16 0.60
CA THR A 57 -1.09 -20.20 -0.07
C THR A 57 -1.02 -19.91 -1.57
N GLU A 58 -0.05 -20.51 -2.25
CA GLU A 58 0.11 -20.33 -3.69
C GLU A 58 -1.18 -20.68 -4.44
N LYS A 59 -1.83 -21.76 -4.04
CA LYS A 59 -3.07 -22.20 -4.65
C LYS A 59 -4.20 -21.18 -4.45
N GLU A 60 -4.31 -20.65 -3.24
CA GLU A 60 -5.30 -19.62 -2.93
C GLU A 60 -5.06 -18.35 -3.74
N LEU A 61 -3.79 -17.93 -3.84
CA LEU A 61 -3.43 -16.73 -4.57
C LEU A 61 -3.69 -16.87 -6.07
N GLN A 62 -3.43 -18.05 -6.66
CA GLN A 62 -3.75 -18.32 -8.05
C GLN A 62 -5.25 -18.25 -8.30
N GLN A 63 -6.06 -18.81 -7.40
CA GLN A 63 -7.52 -18.73 -7.51
C GLN A 63 -8.01 -17.29 -7.41
N LEU A 64 -7.43 -16.51 -6.52
CA LEU A 64 -7.79 -15.10 -6.39
C LEU A 64 -7.51 -14.32 -7.68
N ILE A 65 -6.36 -14.56 -8.28
CA ILE A 65 -5.99 -13.89 -9.54
C ILE A 65 -6.97 -14.24 -10.64
N LEU A 66 -7.31 -15.52 -10.79
CA LEU A 66 -8.27 -15.96 -11.81
C LEU A 66 -9.65 -15.34 -11.58
N GLN A 67 -10.13 -15.32 -10.35
CA GLN A 67 -11.42 -14.73 -10.03
C GLN A 67 -11.43 -13.22 -10.28
N THR A 68 -10.33 -12.55 -9.97
CA THR A 68 -10.20 -11.12 -10.20
C THR A 68 -10.20 -10.79 -11.69
N GLU A 69 -9.52 -11.59 -12.50
CA GLU A 69 -9.51 -11.39 -13.95
C GLU A 69 -10.89 -11.56 -14.58
N ARG A 70 -11.76 -12.34 -13.97
CA ARG A 70 -13.11 -12.60 -14.45
C ARG A 70 -14.11 -11.49 -14.10
N LEU A 71 -13.75 -10.58 -13.23
CA LEU A 71 -14.63 -9.44 -12.93
C LEU A 71 -14.77 -8.57 -14.17
N GLU A 72 -16.00 -8.21 -14.50
CA GLU A 72 -16.31 -7.39 -15.68
C GLU A 72 -15.57 -6.04 -15.66
N VAL A 73 -15.37 -5.48 -14.48
CA VAL A 73 -14.72 -4.18 -14.30
C VAL A 73 -13.20 -4.25 -14.37
N THR A 74 -12.62 -5.44 -14.33
CA THR A 74 -11.17 -5.62 -14.38
C THR A 74 -10.69 -5.65 -15.82
N ARG A 75 -9.77 -4.73 -16.13
CA ARG A 75 -9.15 -4.67 -17.45
C ARG A 75 -7.88 -5.47 -17.54
N GLN A 76 -7.08 -5.43 -16.47
CA GLN A 76 -5.78 -6.11 -16.46
C GLN A 76 -5.34 -6.39 -15.02
N VAL A 77 -4.66 -7.51 -14.82
CA VAL A 77 -4.13 -7.90 -13.52
C VAL A 77 -2.62 -8.14 -13.67
N PHE A 78 -1.85 -7.53 -12.79
CA PHE A 78 -0.41 -7.72 -12.73
C PHE A 78 -0.06 -8.30 -11.37
N VAL A 79 0.70 -9.39 -11.36
CA VAL A 79 1.28 -9.92 -10.14
C VAL A 79 2.70 -9.36 -10.05
N LEU A 80 2.96 -8.55 -9.02
CA LEU A 80 4.25 -7.92 -8.87
C LEU A 80 5.21 -8.87 -8.18
N ASN A 81 6.37 -9.04 -8.78
CA ASN A 81 7.44 -9.84 -8.22
C ASN A 81 8.33 -8.94 -7.36
N GLU A 82 8.70 -9.40 -6.18
CA GLU A 82 9.53 -8.63 -5.25
C GLU A 82 10.85 -8.15 -5.86
N SER A 83 11.41 -8.94 -6.76
CA SER A 83 12.65 -8.56 -7.44
C SER A 83 12.45 -7.45 -8.48
N MET A 84 11.21 -7.19 -8.88
CA MET A 84 10.86 -6.22 -9.91
C MET A 84 10.09 -5.01 -9.38
N ALA A 85 9.68 -5.04 -8.13
CA ALA A 85 8.85 -4.00 -7.52
C ALA A 85 9.58 -3.34 -6.35
N LEU A 86 9.49 -2.01 -6.28
CA LEU A 86 9.99 -1.24 -5.16
C LEU A 86 8.79 -0.84 -4.30
N GLU A 87 8.75 -1.35 -3.08
CA GLU A 87 7.72 -1.01 -2.13
C GLU A 87 8.22 0.08 -1.18
N ARG A 88 7.40 1.12 -0.99
CA ARG A 88 7.70 2.18 -0.05
C ARG A 88 6.50 2.44 0.84
N GLU A 89 6.77 2.77 2.07
CA GLU A 89 5.75 3.20 3.01
C GLU A 89 6.01 4.64 3.42
N LEU A 90 4.91 5.37 3.62
CA LEU A 90 4.94 6.74 4.10
C LEU A 90 4.31 6.78 5.48
N LEU A 91 5.08 7.24 6.45
CA LEU A 91 4.60 7.45 7.81
C LEU A 91 4.48 8.94 8.07
N LEU A 92 3.30 9.38 8.50
CA LEU A 92 3.08 10.74 8.98
C LEU A 92 2.97 10.69 10.50
N LEU A 93 3.82 11.47 11.16
CA LEU A 93 3.90 11.48 12.61
C LEU A 93 3.73 12.89 13.13
N LYS A 94 2.70 13.11 13.93
CA LYS A 94 2.49 14.39 14.61
C LYS A 94 3.03 14.28 16.02
N VAL A 95 3.94 15.18 16.38
CA VAL A 95 4.64 15.14 17.66
C VAL A 95 4.38 16.44 18.42
N VAL A 96 4.13 16.33 19.72
CA VAL A 96 4.06 17.49 20.59
C VAL A 96 5.45 18.11 20.67
N ALA A 97 5.58 19.35 20.23
CA ALA A 97 6.85 20.06 20.21
C ALA A 97 6.71 21.40 20.93
N ASN A 98 7.65 21.70 21.78
CA ASN A 98 7.71 23.00 22.47
C ASN A 98 9.04 23.64 22.20
N VAL A 99 9.26 24.84 22.75
CA VAL A 99 10.53 25.56 22.56
C VAL A 99 11.72 24.75 23.07
N THR A 100 11.51 23.94 24.11
CA THR A 100 12.58 23.17 24.74
C THR A 100 13.06 21.98 23.90
N ASN A 101 12.13 21.23 23.28
CA ASN A 101 12.47 19.98 22.58
C ASN A 101 12.52 20.13 21.07
N ARG A 102 12.20 21.29 20.52
CA ARG A 102 12.09 21.48 19.08
C ARG A 102 13.41 21.24 18.34
N ALA A 103 14.50 21.74 18.88
CA ALA A 103 15.82 21.55 18.27
C ALA A 103 16.24 20.09 18.27
N GLU A 104 15.95 19.39 19.35
CA GLU A 104 16.23 17.95 19.49
C GLU A 104 15.42 17.13 18.49
N LEU A 105 14.15 17.47 18.30
CA LEU A 105 13.31 16.80 17.32
C LEU A 105 13.81 17.00 15.90
N ARG A 106 14.30 18.18 15.55
CA ARG A 106 14.90 18.44 14.24
C ARG A 106 16.15 17.61 14.01
N GLU A 107 16.95 17.45 15.03
CA GLU A 107 18.17 16.65 14.96
C GLU A 107 17.83 15.17 14.71
N ILE A 108 16.86 14.63 15.45
CA ILE A 108 16.36 13.27 15.26
C ILE A 108 15.80 13.08 13.85
N ALA A 109 15.01 14.05 13.37
CA ALA A 109 14.45 14.01 12.03
C ALA A 109 15.53 13.94 10.96
N GLY A 110 16.64 14.65 11.15
CA GLY A 110 17.78 14.62 10.23
C GLY A 110 18.42 13.23 10.18
N ILE A 111 18.51 12.54 11.31
CA ILE A 111 19.10 11.20 11.38
C ILE A 111 18.25 10.21 10.57
N TYR A 112 16.93 10.28 10.69
CA TYR A 112 16.01 9.38 9.98
C TYR A 112 15.57 9.89 8.62
N LYS A 113 16.14 11.01 8.16
CA LYS A 113 15.80 11.64 6.88
C LYS A 113 14.31 11.95 6.76
N ALA A 114 13.70 12.32 7.88
CA ALA A 114 12.30 12.73 7.91
C ALA A 114 12.19 14.19 7.43
N LYS A 115 11.09 14.49 6.73
CA LYS A 115 10.80 15.85 6.30
C LYS A 115 9.82 16.48 7.29
N ILE A 116 10.06 17.75 7.62
CA ILE A 116 9.13 18.53 8.42
C ILE A 116 8.11 19.10 7.44
N ILE A 117 6.85 18.68 7.54
CA ILE A 117 5.82 19.11 6.60
C ILE A 117 4.86 20.12 7.19
N ASP A 118 4.84 20.27 8.51
CA ASP A 118 4.03 21.27 9.17
C ASP A 118 4.66 21.64 10.51
N LEU A 119 4.54 22.91 10.86
CA LEU A 119 5.04 23.46 12.11
C LEU A 119 3.95 24.31 12.74
N SER A 120 3.66 24.08 14.01
CA SER A 120 2.83 24.95 14.81
C SER A 120 3.56 25.27 16.12
N PRO A 121 3.08 26.21 16.94
CA PRO A 121 3.76 26.57 18.18
C PRO A 121 3.96 25.39 19.14
N ASP A 122 3.08 24.39 19.09
CA ASP A 122 3.06 23.29 20.06
C ASP A 122 3.19 21.89 19.40
N SER A 123 3.35 21.82 18.08
CA SER A 123 3.47 20.52 17.41
C SER A 123 4.29 20.61 16.15
N MET A 124 4.79 19.47 15.72
CA MET A 124 5.49 19.29 14.45
C MET A 124 4.96 18.02 13.79
N VAL A 125 4.82 18.06 12.46
CA VAL A 125 4.43 16.90 11.69
C VAL A 125 5.60 16.50 10.79
N PHE A 126 5.98 15.23 10.89
CA PHE A 126 7.08 14.65 10.12
C PHE A 126 6.55 13.66 9.12
N ALA A 127 7.17 13.62 7.96
CA ALA A 127 6.92 12.60 6.96
C ALA A 127 8.19 11.76 6.79
N VAL A 128 8.06 10.46 6.97
CA VAL A 128 9.16 9.52 6.77
C VAL A 128 8.75 8.53 5.71
N SER A 129 9.56 8.42 4.66
CA SER A 129 9.36 7.42 3.62
C SER A 129 10.49 6.41 3.72
N TYR A 130 10.13 5.13 3.75
CA TYR A 130 11.14 4.08 3.81
C TYR A 130 10.78 2.95 2.85
N THR A 131 11.82 2.28 2.39
CA THR A 131 11.69 1.14 1.49
C THR A 131 11.74 -0.14 2.30
N HIS A 132 10.76 -1.01 2.07
CA HIS A 132 10.83 -2.34 2.63
C HIS A 132 11.85 -3.15 1.87
N LEU A 133 12.98 -3.39 2.51
CA LEU A 133 13.90 -4.40 2.04
C LEU A 133 13.50 -5.69 2.70
N ARG A 134 13.02 -6.64 1.92
CA ARG A 134 12.89 -7.97 2.46
C ARG A 134 14.25 -8.52 2.70
N ALA A 135 14.47 -8.84 3.93
CA ALA A 135 15.67 -9.52 4.31
C ALA A 135 15.69 -10.90 3.65
N HIS A 136 16.64 -11.09 2.78
CA HIS A 136 16.99 -12.42 2.30
C HIS A 136 18.02 -13.01 3.25
N GLU A 137 17.64 -13.06 4.45
CA GLU A 137 18.51 -13.61 5.48
C GLU A 137 18.26 -15.07 5.68
#